data_2559b41134360c5bfffab301acf0d967
#
_entry.id   2559b41134360c5bfffab301acf0d967
#
_cell.length_a   1.000
_cell.length_b   1.000
_cell.length_c   1.000
_cell.angle_alpha   90.00
_cell.angle_beta   90.00
_cell.angle_gamma   90.00
#
_symmetry.space_group_name_H-M   'P 1'
#
loop_
_entity.id
_entity.type
_entity.pdbx_description
1 polymer ?
#
loop_
_entity_poly.entity_id
_entity_poly.type
_entity_poly.pdbx_seq_one_letter_code
_entity_poly.pdbx_strand_id
1 'polypeptide(L)'
;MLAVDHGYFLGPTERLEDPKKTIKPLLQYADSLMLTRGVLRTCVDSESNIPIVLRVSGGTSILGEDLSKETITTSIEEAIRLNASCLALSIFVGSKYEHQTLSNLSKLVNEGEKYGIPVLAVTAVGKEMARDARYLALSCRIAAELGAHVVKTYYCENFEKVVEGCPVPVIIAGGKKLPEKDALDLTFNAIKDGASGVDMGRNIWQSDHPIEMIRAVRSIVHDGLSVQESIESFFLKKNPQSNELETLNTR
;
A
#
# COMPACT_ATOMS: atom_id res chain seq x y z
N MET A 1 -2.86 -4.29 3.83
CA MET A 1 -2.20 -3.09 4.42
C MET A 1 -2.88 -1.83 3.95
N LEU A 2 -3.07 -0.84 4.83
CA LEU A 2 -3.62 0.48 4.49
C LEU A 2 -2.48 1.50 4.37
N ALA A 3 -2.29 2.11 3.19
CA ALA A 3 -1.26 3.11 2.93
C ALA A 3 -1.80 4.54 3.14
N VAL A 4 -1.21 5.27 4.08
CA VAL A 4 -1.51 6.68 4.37
C VAL A 4 -0.26 7.56 4.41
N ASP A 5 0.82 7.08 3.81
CA ASP A 5 2.11 7.78 3.75
C ASP A 5 2.19 8.85 2.64
N HIS A 6 1.20 8.97 1.78
CA HIS A 6 1.23 9.82 0.58
C HIS A 6 1.61 11.29 0.86
N GLY A 7 1.29 11.80 2.04
CA GLY A 7 1.58 13.18 2.42
C GLY A 7 3.08 13.53 2.44
N TYR A 8 3.99 12.55 2.50
CA TYR A 8 5.42 12.82 2.55
C TYR A 8 5.98 13.46 1.27
N PHE A 9 5.27 13.28 0.14
CA PHE A 9 5.66 13.88 -1.14
C PHE A 9 4.55 14.68 -1.82
N LEU A 10 3.27 14.41 -1.51
CA LEU A 10 2.11 15.12 -2.07
C LEU A 10 1.64 16.29 -1.20
N GLY A 11 1.99 16.31 0.09
CA GLY A 11 1.38 17.22 1.06
C GLY A 11 -0.07 16.82 1.37
N PRO A 12 -0.92 17.80 1.79
CA PRO A 12 -2.35 17.54 1.98
C PRO A 12 -2.98 17.11 0.67
N THR A 13 -3.70 16.01 0.70
CA THR A 13 -4.36 15.46 -0.48
C THR A 13 -5.80 15.11 -0.14
N GLU A 14 -6.68 15.12 -1.13
CA GLU A 14 -8.11 14.89 -0.98
C GLU A 14 -8.41 13.70 -0.08
N ARG A 15 -9.24 13.92 0.96
CA ARG A 15 -9.62 12.97 2.02
C ARG A 15 -8.46 12.46 2.89
N LEU A 16 -7.28 13.08 2.80
CA LEU A 16 -6.14 12.85 3.70
C LEU A 16 -5.56 14.20 4.20
N GLU A 17 -6.35 15.28 4.17
CA GLU A 17 -6.00 16.59 4.75
C GLU A 17 -5.89 16.49 6.27
N ASP A 18 -6.75 15.70 6.90
CA ASP A 18 -6.72 15.32 8.31
C ASP A 18 -6.53 13.81 8.45
N PRO A 19 -5.27 13.32 8.50
CA PRO A 19 -5.01 11.88 8.55
C PRO A 19 -5.66 11.18 9.76
N LYS A 20 -5.81 11.87 10.90
CA LYS A 20 -6.43 11.28 12.09
C LYS A 20 -7.88 10.90 11.85
N LYS A 21 -8.65 11.78 11.20
CA LYS A 21 -10.05 11.51 10.86
C LYS A 21 -10.18 10.40 9.83
N THR A 22 -9.28 10.38 8.84
CA THR A 22 -9.29 9.38 7.78
C THR A 22 -8.91 7.98 8.29
N ILE A 23 -7.86 7.89 9.11
CA ILE A 23 -7.31 6.63 9.59
C ILE A 23 -8.25 5.96 10.62
N LYS A 24 -8.75 6.71 11.59
CA LYS A 24 -9.45 6.18 12.76
C LYS A 24 -10.56 5.17 12.43
N PRO A 25 -11.50 5.42 11.50
CA PRO A 25 -12.58 4.48 11.21
C PRO A 25 -12.12 3.23 10.45
N LEU A 26 -10.93 3.26 9.82
CA LEU A 26 -10.43 2.20 8.96
C LEU A 26 -9.51 1.22 9.70
N LEU A 27 -8.91 1.62 10.83
CA LEU A 27 -7.90 0.84 11.55
C LEU A 27 -8.35 -0.58 11.88
N GLN A 28 -9.59 -0.75 12.33
CA GLN A 28 -10.12 -2.05 12.73
C GLN A 28 -10.25 -3.07 11.59
N TYR A 29 -10.17 -2.61 10.34
CA TYR A 29 -10.28 -3.45 9.14
C TYR A 29 -8.94 -3.65 8.44
N ALA A 30 -7.89 -2.94 8.86
CA ALA A 30 -6.55 -3.06 8.29
C ALA A 30 -5.71 -4.08 9.05
N ASP A 31 -4.93 -4.89 8.35
CA ASP A 31 -3.97 -5.83 8.96
C ASP A 31 -2.71 -5.11 9.43
N SER A 32 -2.33 -4.05 8.73
CA SER A 32 -1.21 -3.17 9.07
C SER A 32 -1.41 -1.79 8.47
N LEU A 33 -0.70 -0.80 9.00
CA LEU A 33 -0.79 0.59 8.61
C LEU A 33 0.56 1.12 8.14
N MET A 34 0.63 1.58 6.87
CA MET A 34 1.83 2.18 6.30
C MET A 34 1.74 3.70 6.35
N LEU A 35 2.67 4.34 7.05
CA LEU A 35 2.67 5.79 7.30
C LEU A 35 4.07 6.32 7.65
N THR A 36 4.19 7.64 7.74
CA THR A 36 5.41 8.32 8.18
C THR A 36 5.43 8.51 9.70
N ARG A 37 6.62 8.75 10.26
CA ARG A 37 6.80 9.03 11.70
C ARG A 37 5.97 10.23 12.21
N GLY A 38 5.80 11.26 11.38
CA GLY A 38 5.01 12.44 11.74
C GLY A 38 3.53 12.10 11.93
N VAL A 39 2.95 11.39 10.98
CA VAL A 39 1.55 10.95 11.03
C VAL A 39 1.34 9.93 12.16
N LEU A 40 2.28 9.00 12.37
CA LEU A 40 2.21 8.04 13.47
C LEU A 40 2.11 8.73 14.82
N ARG A 41 2.99 9.69 15.09
CA ARG A 41 3.03 10.40 16.38
C ARG A 41 1.79 11.25 16.68
N THR A 42 1.15 11.77 15.65
CA THR A 42 0.10 12.78 15.80
C THR A 42 -1.31 12.26 15.51
N CYS A 43 -1.43 11.17 14.74
CA CYS A 43 -2.71 10.73 14.19
C CYS A 43 -3.12 9.31 14.60
N VAL A 44 -2.22 8.52 15.19
CA VAL A 44 -2.51 7.17 15.66
C VAL A 44 -2.44 7.16 17.18
N ASP A 45 -3.47 6.62 17.83
CA ASP A 45 -3.50 6.52 19.27
C ASP A 45 -2.47 5.48 19.76
N SER A 46 -1.74 5.80 20.84
CA SER A 46 -0.68 4.95 21.40
C SER A 46 -1.16 3.58 21.88
N GLU A 47 -2.45 3.45 22.16
CA GLU A 47 -3.10 2.18 22.53
C GLU A 47 -3.46 1.30 21.35
N SER A 48 -3.23 1.78 20.11
CA SER A 48 -3.50 1.00 18.92
C SER A 48 -2.51 -0.16 18.79
N ASN A 49 -3.03 -1.39 18.66
CA ASN A 49 -2.23 -2.60 18.47
C ASN A 49 -1.98 -2.92 16.98
N ILE A 50 -2.32 -2.01 16.07
CA ILE A 50 -2.10 -2.25 14.64
C ILE A 50 -0.62 -2.31 14.31
N PRO A 51 -0.14 -3.34 13.58
CA PRO A 51 1.23 -3.40 13.11
C PRO A 51 1.59 -2.19 12.24
N ILE A 52 2.71 -1.53 12.54
CA ILE A 52 3.16 -0.32 11.85
C ILE A 52 4.24 -0.67 10.83
N VAL A 53 3.98 -0.34 9.56
CA VAL A 53 4.97 -0.32 8.48
C VAL A 53 5.44 1.11 8.31
N LEU A 54 6.60 1.42 8.88
CA LEU A 54 7.08 2.80 8.96
C LEU A 54 7.81 3.20 7.67
N ARG A 55 7.30 4.20 6.95
CA ARG A 55 8.01 4.85 5.85
C ARG A 55 9.23 5.57 6.39
N VAL A 56 10.44 5.13 5.98
CA VAL A 56 11.72 5.68 6.44
C VAL A 56 12.52 6.41 5.36
N SER A 57 12.03 6.40 4.10
CA SER A 57 12.64 7.16 3.00
C SER A 57 11.76 8.33 2.55
N GLY A 58 12.38 9.29 1.89
CA GLY A 58 11.75 10.49 1.36
C GLY A 58 12.79 11.58 1.06
N GLY A 59 12.36 12.84 1.06
CA GLY A 59 13.24 13.99 0.87
C GLY A 59 12.98 14.76 -0.42
N THR A 60 11.96 14.38 -1.18
CA THR A 60 11.51 15.09 -2.38
C THR A 60 9.99 15.31 -2.33
N SER A 61 9.49 16.21 -3.18
CA SER A 61 8.06 16.47 -3.33
C SER A 61 7.66 16.49 -4.79
N ILE A 62 6.35 16.49 -5.05
CA ILE A 62 5.80 16.63 -6.41
C ILE A 62 6.18 17.92 -7.11
N LEU A 63 6.68 18.92 -6.39
CA LEU A 63 7.20 20.18 -6.94
C LEU A 63 8.68 20.06 -7.34
N GLY A 64 9.36 19.00 -6.91
CA GLY A 64 10.75 18.74 -7.28
C GLY A 64 10.85 18.18 -8.70
N GLU A 65 12.03 18.31 -9.29
CA GLU A 65 12.32 17.82 -10.64
C GLU A 65 12.25 16.30 -10.75
N ASP A 66 12.66 15.59 -9.70
CA ASP A 66 12.80 14.13 -9.72
C ASP A 66 12.45 13.51 -8.36
N LEU A 67 11.33 12.78 -8.32
CA LEU A 67 10.87 12.06 -7.12
C LEU A 67 11.79 10.90 -6.74
N SER A 68 12.66 10.43 -7.63
CA SER A 68 13.58 9.33 -7.34
C SER A 68 14.76 9.73 -6.44
N LYS A 69 14.97 11.05 -6.20
CA LYS A 69 16.00 11.55 -5.30
C LYS A 69 15.59 11.40 -3.84
N GLU A 70 15.43 10.17 -3.39
CA GLU A 70 15.11 9.86 -1.99
C GLU A 70 16.33 9.47 -1.16
N THR A 71 16.28 9.75 0.15
CA THR A 71 17.23 9.32 1.16
C THR A 71 16.51 8.72 2.36
N ILE A 72 17.26 8.11 3.28
CA ILE A 72 16.72 7.68 4.57
C ILE A 72 16.50 8.92 5.44
N THR A 73 15.27 9.12 5.87
CA THR A 73 14.82 10.28 6.68
C THR A 73 14.51 9.93 8.13
N THR A 74 14.45 8.63 8.44
CA THR A 74 14.14 8.11 9.78
C THR A 74 15.14 7.04 10.12
N SER A 75 15.84 7.16 11.27
CA SER A 75 16.82 6.17 11.70
C SER A 75 16.14 4.92 12.27
N ILE A 76 16.93 3.82 12.36
CA ILE A 76 16.46 2.56 12.94
C ILE A 76 16.12 2.71 14.43
N GLU A 77 16.89 3.48 15.19
CA GLU A 77 16.64 3.73 16.61
C GLU A 77 15.32 4.46 16.82
N GLU A 78 14.98 5.38 15.92
CA GLU A 78 13.69 6.04 15.98
C GLU A 78 12.55 5.10 15.63
N ALA A 79 12.72 4.24 14.62
CA ALA A 79 11.73 3.23 14.25
C ALA A 79 11.47 2.26 15.42
N ILE A 80 12.51 1.85 16.14
CA ILE A 80 12.39 1.02 17.35
C ILE A 80 11.59 1.75 18.44
N ARG A 81 11.92 3.01 18.73
CA ARG A 81 11.16 3.80 19.72
C ARG A 81 9.70 4.00 19.35
N LEU A 82 9.39 3.99 18.07
CA LEU A 82 8.01 4.08 17.53
C LEU A 82 7.31 2.71 17.43
N ASN A 83 7.95 1.65 17.89
CA ASN A 83 7.44 0.27 17.82
C ASN A 83 7.05 -0.14 16.40
N ALA A 84 7.88 0.21 15.41
CA ALA A 84 7.64 -0.18 14.02
C ALA A 84 7.81 -1.70 13.86
N SER A 85 6.83 -2.34 13.23
CA SER A 85 6.83 -3.77 12.92
C SER A 85 7.58 -4.08 11.61
N CYS A 86 7.73 -3.09 10.73
CA CYS A 86 8.42 -3.20 9.45
C CYS A 86 8.88 -1.81 9.00
N LEU A 87 9.98 -1.74 8.26
CA LEU A 87 10.47 -0.51 7.65
C LEU A 87 10.16 -0.51 6.16
N ALA A 88 9.71 0.63 5.62
CA ALA A 88 9.43 0.76 4.20
C ALA A 88 10.25 1.88 3.57
N LEU A 89 10.82 1.60 2.40
CA LEU A 89 11.51 2.60 1.58
C LEU A 89 11.20 2.40 0.11
N SER A 90 11.36 3.47 -0.71
CA SER A 90 11.26 3.37 -2.16
C SER A 90 12.61 3.06 -2.80
N ILE A 91 12.58 2.24 -3.85
CA ILE A 91 13.68 2.08 -4.81
C ILE A 91 13.19 2.48 -6.20
N PHE A 92 14.09 3.03 -7.02
CA PHE A 92 13.78 3.57 -8.34
C PHE A 92 14.74 2.99 -9.38
N VAL A 93 14.53 1.73 -9.72
CA VAL A 93 15.37 1.02 -10.72
C VAL A 93 15.27 1.72 -12.08
N GLY A 94 16.40 1.95 -12.72
CA GLY A 94 16.49 2.66 -14.00
C GLY A 94 16.38 4.18 -13.92
N SER A 95 16.23 4.78 -12.72
CA SER A 95 16.23 6.23 -12.56
C SER A 95 17.64 6.81 -12.42
N LYS A 96 17.75 8.14 -12.50
CA LYS A 96 19.00 8.85 -12.23
C LYS A 96 19.61 8.54 -10.85
N TYR A 97 18.78 8.25 -9.85
CA TYR A 97 19.18 7.97 -8.47
C TYR A 97 19.06 6.50 -8.09
N GLU A 98 19.08 5.61 -9.07
CA GLU A 98 19.01 4.16 -8.86
C GLU A 98 20.04 3.68 -7.82
N HIS A 99 21.31 3.96 -8.05
CA HIS A 99 22.39 3.55 -7.14
C HIS A 99 22.15 4.02 -5.70
N GLN A 100 21.71 5.27 -5.52
CA GLN A 100 21.43 5.82 -4.19
C GLN A 100 20.31 5.05 -3.50
N THR A 101 19.20 4.78 -4.20
CA THR A 101 18.03 4.13 -3.61
C THR A 101 18.28 2.65 -3.33
N LEU A 102 19.04 1.96 -4.17
CA LEU A 102 19.48 0.57 -3.93
C LEU A 102 20.49 0.48 -2.78
N SER A 103 21.42 1.44 -2.68
CA SER A 103 22.35 1.54 -1.53
C SER A 103 21.61 1.82 -0.22
N ASN A 104 20.56 2.64 -0.26
CA ASN A 104 19.70 2.89 0.90
C ASN A 104 18.98 1.59 1.34
N LEU A 105 18.46 0.79 0.38
CA LEU A 105 17.85 -0.49 0.67
C LEU A 105 18.83 -1.44 1.37
N SER A 106 20.02 -1.64 0.80
CA SER A 106 21.04 -2.53 1.36
C SER A 106 21.45 -2.10 2.79
N LYS A 107 21.65 -0.80 3.01
CA LYS A 107 21.97 -0.28 4.35
C LYS A 107 20.82 -0.52 5.33
N LEU A 108 19.59 -0.26 4.92
CA LEU A 108 18.40 -0.43 5.77
C LEU A 108 18.18 -1.89 6.12
N VAL A 109 18.38 -2.81 5.17
CA VAL A 109 18.32 -4.26 5.42
C VAL A 109 19.35 -4.66 6.47
N ASN A 110 20.62 -4.26 6.29
CA ASN A 110 21.68 -4.56 7.26
C ASN A 110 21.37 -4.01 8.67
N GLU A 111 20.77 -2.83 8.77
CA GLU A 111 20.34 -2.29 10.07
C GLU A 111 19.12 -3.02 10.62
N GLY A 112 18.13 -3.33 9.78
CA GLY A 112 16.94 -4.09 10.17
C GLY A 112 17.29 -5.47 10.73
N GLU A 113 18.19 -6.19 10.07
CA GLU A 113 18.66 -7.51 10.49
C GLU A 113 19.27 -7.50 11.91
N LYS A 114 20.03 -6.46 12.29
CA LYS A 114 20.60 -6.33 13.64
C LYS A 114 19.53 -6.33 14.73
N TYR A 115 18.34 -5.85 14.44
CA TYR A 115 17.26 -5.67 15.40
C TYR A 115 16.05 -6.58 15.12
N GLY A 116 16.12 -7.44 14.10
CA GLY A 116 15.01 -8.33 13.72
C GLY A 116 13.80 -7.60 13.14
N ILE A 117 14.00 -6.44 12.51
CA ILE A 117 12.92 -5.65 11.90
C ILE A 117 12.95 -5.86 10.38
N PRO A 118 11.91 -6.45 9.77
CA PRO A 118 11.86 -6.69 8.34
C PRO A 118 11.78 -5.39 7.54
N VAL A 119 12.24 -5.46 6.28
CA VAL A 119 12.24 -4.34 5.35
C VAL A 119 11.34 -4.65 4.16
N LEU A 120 10.44 -3.72 3.85
CA LEU A 120 9.58 -3.70 2.67
C LEU A 120 10.17 -2.71 1.65
N ALA A 121 10.54 -3.21 0.47
CA ALA A 121 10.96 -2.38 -0.65
C ALA A 121 9.77 -2.02 -1.54
N VAL A 122 9.55 -0.73 -1.75
CA VAL A 122 8.54 -0.23 -2.70
C VAL A 122 9.23 0.06 -4.02
N THR A 123 8.91 -0.71 -5.06
CA THR A 123 9.42 -0.44 -6.42
C THR A 123 8.64 0.72 -7.01
N ALA A 124 9.21 1.90 -6.99
CA ALA A 124 8.63 3.07 -7.60
C ALA A 124 9.07 3.19 -9.05
N VAL A 125 8.12 3.46 -9.94
CA VAL A 125 8.37 3.59 -11.37
C VAL A 125 8.57 5.05 -11.74
N GLY A 126 9.69 5.38 -12.36
CA GLY A 126 9.95 6.72 -12.92
C GLY A 126 8.91 7.09 -13.99
N LYS A 127 8.79 8.39 -14.31
CA LYS A 127 7.78 8.91 -15.26
C LYS A 127 7.91 8.31 -16.67
N GLU A 128 9.10 7.89 -17.07
CA GLU A 128 9.44 7.41 -18.41
C GLU A 128 9.51 5.88 -18.53
N MET A 129 9.23 5.15 -17.45
CA MET A 129 9.41 3.71 -17.43
C MET A 129 8.08 2.96 -17.58
N ALA A 130 8.09 1.96 -18.44
CA ALA A 130 6.94 1.08 -18.64
C ALA A 130 6.66 0.26 -17.37
N ARG A 131 5.38 0.10 -17.06
CA ARG A 131 4.92 -0.81 -15.99
C ARG A 131 4.56 -2.17 -16.58
N ASP A 132 5.50 -2.77 -17.28
CA ASP A 132 5.35 -4.11 -17.82
C ASP A 132 5.95 -5.18 -16.90
N ALA A 133 5.59 -6.44 -17.15
CA ALA A 133 6.02 -7.55 -16.32
C ALA A 133 7.54 -7.71 -16.26
N ARG A 134 8.24 -7.45 -17.37
CA ARG A 134 9.69 -7.57 -17.44
C ARG A 134 10.41 -6.57 -16.53
N TYR A 135 9.98 -5.30 -16.58
CA TYR A 135 10.56 -4.25 -15.74
C TYR A 135 10.22 -4.45 -14.26
N LEU A 136 8.95 -4.79 -13.97
CA LEU A 136 8.53 -5.02 -12.58
C LEU A 136 9.20 -6.26 -11.99
N ALA A 137 9.35 -7.35 -12.76
CA ALA A 137 10.10 -8.53 -12.32
C ALA A 137 11.57 -8.21 -12.04
N LEU A 138 12.23 -7.42 -12.90
CA LEU A 138 13.59 -6.94 -12.66
C LEU A 138 13.70 -6.18 -11.34
N SER A 139 12.82 -5.21 -11.13
CA SER A 139 12.83 -4.36 -9.93
C SER A 139 12.55 -5.16 -8.66
N CYS A 140 11.56 -6.07 -8.69
CA CYS A 140 11.25 -6.95 -7.57
C CYS A 140 12.40 -7.90 -7.25
N ARG A 141 13.03 -8.48 -8.29
CA ARG A 141 14.18 -9.38 -8.11
C ARG A 141 15.38 -8.65 -7.51
N ILE A 142 15.73 -7.46 -7.98
CA ILE A 142 16.82 -6.66 -7.42
C ILE A 142 16.56 -6.36 -5.94
N ALA A 143 15.31 -5.97 -5.59
CA ALA A 143 14.94 -5.73 -4.20
C ALA A 143 15.15 -6.97 -3.31
N ALA A 144 14.71 -8.12 -3.76
CA ALA A 144 14.85 -9.38 -3.03
C ALA A 144 16.32 -9.81 -2.89
N GLU A 145 17.13 -9.69 -3.95
CA GLU A 145 18.57 -10.01 -3.90
C GLU A 145 19.37 -9.08 -2.96
N LEU A 146 18.88 -7.85 -2.74
CA LEU A 146 19.45 -6.91 -1.75
C LEU A 146 18.91 -7.16 -0.33
N GLY A 147 18.08 -8.19 -0.14
CA GLY A 147 17.62 -8.64 1.17
C GLY A 147 16.27 -8.06 1.62
N ALA A 148 15.49 -7.44 0.75
CA ALA A 148 14.13 -7.04 1.11
C ALA A 148 13.31 -8.28 1.51
N HIS A 149 12.55 -8.17 2.59
CA HIS A 149 11.70 -9.27 3.10
C HIS A 149 10.35 -9.33 2.43
N VAL A 150 9.87 -8.20 1.92
CA VAL A 150 8.63 -8.05 1.16
C VAL A 150 8.86 -7.01 0.07
N VAL A 151 8.28 -7.20 -1.10
CA VAL A 151 8.31 -6.21 -2.17
C VAL A 151 6.91 -5.73 -2.49
N LYS A 152 6.73 -4.40 -2.53
CA LYS A 152 5.53 -3.75 -3.02
C LYS A 152 5.78 -3.24 -4.43
N THR A 153 4.94 -3.66 -5.38
CA THR A 153 5.03 -3.25 -6.78
C THR A 153 3.65 -2.91 -7.37
N TYR A 154 3.59 -2.63 -8.67
CA TYR A 154 2.33 -2.41 -9.37
C TYR A 154 1.84 -3.71 -10.00
N TYR A 155 0.52 -3.83 -10.16
CA TYR A 155 -0.06 -4.88 -10.97
C TYR A 155 0.09 -4.53 -12.46
N CYS A 156 0.31 -5.54 -13.30
CA CYS A 156 0.43 -5.41 -14.75
C CYS A 156 -0.09 -6.68 -15.44
N GLU A 157 -0.19 -6.65 -16.75
CA GLU A 157 -0.43 -7.85 -17.55
C GLU A 157 0.71 -8.87 -17.36
N ASN A 158 0.39 -10.17 -17.29
CA ASN A 158 1.31 -11.27 -16.99
C ASN A 158 2.01 -11.12 -15.61
N PHE A 159 1.28 -10.68 -14.60
CA PHE A 159 1.82 -10.43 -13.26
C PHE A 159 2.36 -11.69 -12.58
N GLU A 160 1.86 -12.88 -12.92
CA GLU A 160 2.39 -14.16 -12.46
C GLU A 160 3.90 -14.29 -12.68
N LYS A 161 4.44 -13.73 -13.79
CA LYS A 161 5.88 -13.73 -14.07
C LYS A 161 6.67 -12.82 -13.13
N VAL A 162 6.03 -11.76 -12.63
CA VAL A 162 6.64 -10.87 -11.62
C VAL A 162 6.77 -11.62 -10.30
N VAL A 163 5.72 -12.33 -9.91
CA VAL A 163 5.70 -13.11 -8.66
C VAL A 163 6.67 -14.29 -8.75
N GLU A 164 6.64 -15.08 -9.83
CA GLU A 164 7.55 -16.20 -10.05
C GLU A 164 9.03 -15.79 -10.02
N GLY A 165 9.32 -14.59 -10.53
CA GLY A 165 10.68 -14.05 -10.58
C GLY A 165 11.20 -13.50 -9.25
N CYS A 166 10.35 -13.37 -8.22
CA CYS A 166 10.68 -12.76 -6.92
C CYS A 166 10.61 -13.78 -5.79
N PRO A 167 11.74 -14.11 -5.12
CA PRO A 167 11.79 -15.16 -4.08
C PRO A 167 11.20 -14.75 -2.73
N VAL A 168 10.69 -13.53 -2.59
CA VAL A 168 10.02 -13.02 -1.38
C VAL A 168 8.58 -12.63 -1.68
N PRO A 169 7.70 -12.53 -0.68
CA PRO A 169 6.32 -12.11 -0.89
C PRO A 169 6.20 -10.80 -1.65
N VAL A 170 5.34 -10.78 -2.67
CA VAL A 170 5.03 -9.59 -3.47
C VAL A 170 3.62 -9.11 -3.13
N ILE A 171 3.48 -7.84 -2.79
CA ILE A 171 2.20 -7.17 -2.59
C ILE A 171 2.00 -6.07 -3.63
N ILE A 172 0.74 -5.78 -4.00
CA ILE A 172 0.49 -4.76 -5.01
C ILE A 172 0.12 -3.41 -4.42
N ALA A 173 0.56 -2.35 -5.10
CA ALA A 173 0.12 -0.97 -4.86
C ALA A 173 -1.21 -0.70 -5.56
N GLY A 174 -2.13 -0.01 -4.89
CA GLY A 174 -3.41 0.39 -5.50
C GLY A 174 -3.30 1.45 -6.61
N GLY A 175 -2.18 2.17 -6.69
CA GLY A 175 -1.97 3.20 -7.70
C GLY A 175 -2.81 4.47 -7.49
N LYS A 176 -3.26 5.09 -8.58
CA LYS A 176 -4.20 6.22 -8.54
C LYS A 176 -5.59 5.74 -8.14
N LYS A 177 -6.46 6.67 -7.71
CA LYS A 177 -7.87 6.38 -7.49
C LYS A 177 -8.50 5.81 -8.75
N LEU A 178 -9.19 4.70 -8.61
CA LEU A 178 -9.98 4.00 -9.61
C LEU A 178 -11.46 4.01 -9.19
N PRO A 179 -12.39 3.75 -10.11
CA PRO A 179 -13.74 3.32 -9.74
C PRO A 179 -13.69 2.14 -8.77
N GLU A 180 -14.62 2.05 -7.83
CA GLU A 180 -14.57 1.06 -6.75
C GLU A 180 -14.51 -0.37 -7.28
N LYS A 181 -15.35 -0.68 -8.28
CA LYS A 181 -15.34 -2.00 -8.92
C LYS A 181 -13.97 -2.32 -9.54
N ASP A 182 -13.36 -1.36 -10.26
CA ASP A 182 -12.06 -1.57 -10.92
C ASP A 182 -10.94 -1.81 -9.89
N ALA A 183 -11.01 -1.15 -8.72
CA ALA A 183 -10.06 -1.38 -7.63
C ALA A 183 -10.25 -2.76 -6.97
N LEU A 184 -11.48 -3.28 -6.92
CA LEU A 184 -11.77 -4.65 -6.47
C LEU A 184 -11.31 -5.67 -7.52
N ASP A 185 -11.57 -5.43 -8.82
CA ASP A 185 -11.07 -6.27 -9.92
C ASP A 185 -9.53 -6.33 -9.91
N LEU A 186 -8.86 -5.19 -9.70
CA LEU A 186 -7.40 -5.12 -9.53
C LEU A 186 -6.93 -6.00 -8.37
N THR A 187 -7.60 -5.91 -7.22
CA THR A 187 -7.28 -6.72 -6.03
C THR A 187 -7.45 -8.21 -6.34
N PHE A 188 -8.59 -8.59 -6.87
CA PHE A 188 -8.91 -9.98 -7.17
C PHE A 188 -7.92 -10.60 -8.16
N ASN A 189 -7.65 -9.91 -9.26
CA ASN A 189 -6.71 -10.39 -10.26
C ASN A 189 -5.28 -10.52 -9.71
N ALA A 190 -4.82 -9.54 -8.92
CA ALA A 190 -3.51 -9.61 -8.30
C ALA A 190 -3.35 -10.81 -7.36
N ILE A 191 -4.35 -11.08 -6.51
CA ILE A 191 -4.34 -12.25 -5.62
C ILE A 191 -4.37 -13.56 -6.43
N LYS A 192 -5.21 -13.62 -7.46
CA LYS A 192 -5.29 -14.76 -8.37
C LYS A 192 -3.96 -15.05 -9.06
N ASP A 193 -3.22 -14.02 -9.46
CA ASP A 193 -1.93 -14.11 -10.14
C ASP A 193 -0.76 -14.25 -9.15
N GLY A 194 -1.02 -14.49 -7.86
CA GLY A 194 -0.03 -14.89 -6.86
C GLY A 194 0.47 -13.78 -5.94
N ALA A 195 -0.10 -12.58 -5.96
CA ALA A 195 0.22 -11.56 -4.95
C ALA A 195 -0.14 -12.07 -3.54
N SER A 196 0.73 -11.83 -2.57
CA SER A 196 0.51 -12.17 -1.16
C SER A 196 -0.44 -11.20 -0.43
N GLY A 197 -0.84 -10.12 -1.09
CA GLY A 197 -1.73 -9.12 -0.52
C GLY A 197 -1.67 -7.81 -1.29
N VAL A 198 -2.28 -6.78 -0.68
CA VAL A 198 -2.32 -5.44 -1.24
C VAL A 198 -1.90 -4.39 -0.21
N ASP A 199 -1.29 -3.31 -0.67
CA ASP A 199 -1.04 -2.10 0.11
C ASP A 199 -1.70 -0.90 -0.59
N MET A 200 -2.94 -0.64 -0.22
CA MET A 200 -3.80 0.35 -0.86
C MET A 200 -4.05 1.57 0.02
N GLY A 201 -3.99 2.74 -0.60
CA GLY A 201 -4.32 4.02 0.04
C GLY A 201 -5.54 4.66 -0.63
N ARG A 202 -5.31 5.42 -1.69
CA ARG A 202 -6.32 6.23 -2.39
C ARG A 202 -7.57 5.45 -2.80
N ASN A 203 -7.44 4.21 -3.21
CA ASN A 203 -8.60 3.37 -3.55
C ASN A 203 -9.47 3.01 -2.33
N ILE A 204 -8.94 3.14 -1.12
CA ILE A 204 -9.68 2.96 0.13
C ILE A 204 -10.23 4.30 0.61
N TRP A 205 -9.35 5.22 1.02
CA TRP A 205 -9.80 6.42 1.74
C TRP A 205 -10.35 7.53 0.84
N GLN A 206 -10.13 7.51 -0.50
CA GLN A 206 -10.83 8.36 -1.47
C GLN A 206 -12.11 7.71 -2.03
N SER A 207 -12.47 6.49 -1.61
CA SER A 207 -13.77 5.92 -1.94
C SER A 207 -14.90 6.73 -1.29
N ASP A 208 -16.08 6.74 -1.91
CA ASP A 208 -17.28 7.31 -1.30
C ASP A 208 -17.78 6.46 -0.14
N HIS A 209 -17.35 5.19 -0.12
CA HIS A 209 -17.68 4.19 0.91
C HIS A 209 -16.40 3.53 1.45
N PRO A 210 -15.51 4.29 2.18
CA PRO A 210 -14.18 3.79 2.53
C PRO A 210 -14.19 2.58 3.48
N ILE A 211 -15.19 2.47 4.37
CA ILE A 211 -15.34 1.32 5.27
C ILE A 211 -15.76 0.08 4.48
N GLU A 212 -16.74 0.22 3.61
CA GLU A 212 -17.19 -0.85 2.74
C GLU A 212 -16.06 -1.31 1.81
N MET A 213 -15.33 -0.35 1.27
CA MET A 213 -14.22 -0.62 0.36
C MET A 213 -13.08 -1.41 1.03
N ILE A 214 -12.64 -1.01 2.22
CA ILE A 214 -11.58 -1.75 2.93
C ILE A 214 -12.04 -3.16 3.32
N ARG A 215 -13.32 -3.33 3.69
CA ARG A 215 -13.90 -4.64 4.01
C ARG A 215 -14.01 -5.53 2.79
N ALA A 216 -14.43 -4.99 1.65
CA ALA A 216 -14.50 -5.73 0.39
C ALA A 216 -13.11 -6.16 -0.09
N VAL A 217 -12.11 -5.27 -0.06
CA VAL A 217 -10.72 -5.62 -0.36
C VAL A 217 -10.22 -6.72 0.58
N ARG A 218 -10.50 -6.59 1.90
CA ARG A 218 -10.10 -7.59 2.88
C ARG A 218 -10.70 -8.97 2.60
N SER A 219 -11.99 -9.04 2.25
CA SER A 219 -12.67 -10.30 1.96
C SER A 219 -12.14 -11.00 0.71
N ILE A 220 -11.75 -10.24 -0.32
CA ILE A 220 -11.07 -10.80 -1.49
C ILE A 220 -9.72 -11.39 -1.09
N VAL A 221 -8.93 -10.68 -0.28
CA VAL A 221 -7.57 -11.10 0.09
C VAL A 221 -7.58 -12.30 1.05
N HIS A 222 -8.46 -12.31 2.05
CA HIS A 222 -8.43 -13.31 3.13
C HIS A 222 -9.46 -14.43 2.98
N ASP A 223 -10.64 -14.11 2.46
CA ASP A 223 -11.76 -15.05 2.39
C ASP A 223 -11.93 -15.62 0.97
N GLY A 224 -11.17 -15.10 -0.02
CA GLY A 224 -11.21 -15.57 -1.40
C GLY A 224 -12.53 -15.23 -2.12
N LEU A 225 -13.27 -14.23 -1.65
CA LEU A 225 -14.52 -13.82 -2.29
C LEU A 225 -14.24 -13.26 -3.69
N SER A 226 -15.14 -13.54 -4.62
CA SER A 226 -15.17 -12.86 -5.91
C SER A 226 -15.53 -11.38 -5.73
N VAL A 227 -15.25 -10.57 -6.75
CA VAL A 227 -15.61 -9.15 -6.77
C VAL A 227 -17.13 -8.96 -6.59
N GLN A 228 -17.93 -9.79 -7.26
CA GLN A 228 -19.40 -9.73 -7.17
C GLN A 228 -19.89 -10.02 -5.76
N GLU A 229 -19.41 -11.09 -5.12
CA GLU A 229 -19.78 -11.45 -3.75
C GLU A 229 -19.37 -10.37 -2.75
N SER A 230 -18.22 -9.73 -2.96
CA SER A 230 -17.73 -8.63 -2.12
C SER A 230 -18.61 -7.38 -2.25
N ILE A 231 -19.03 -7.03 -3.48
CA ILE A 231 -19.94 -5.92 -3.72
C ILE A 231 -21.31 -6.20 -3.05
N GLU A 232 -21.87 -7.36 -3.25
CA GLU A 232 -23.16 -7.76 -2.65
C GLU A 232 -23.09 -7.75 -1.11
N SER A 233 -21.98 -8.21 -0.54
CA SER A 233 -21.83 -8.32 0.91
C SER A 233 -21.66 -6.98 1.62
N PHE A 234 -20.98 -6.02 1.01
CA PHE A 234 -20.56 -4.79 1.70
C PHE A 234 -21.21 -3.52 1.16
N PHE A 235 -21.61 -3.46 -0.10
CA PHE A 235 -22.20 -2.26 -0.69
C PHE A 235 -23.72 -2.36 -0.83
N LEU A 236 -24.27 -3.54 -1.20
CA LEU A 236 -25.71 -3.69 -1.47
C LEU A 236 -26.55 -4.02 -0.24
N LYS A 237 -26.00 -4.68 0.78
CA LYS A 237 -26.73 -5.04 2.00
C LYS A 237 -27.13 -3.86 2.91
N LYS A 238 -26.77 -2.63 2.57
CA LYS A 238 -27.06 -1.43 3.40
C LYS A 238 -28.45 -0.81 3.16
N ASN A 239 -29.29 -1.34 2.28
CA ASN A 239 -30.63 -0.79 2.05
C ASN A 239 -31.76 -1.82 2.31
N PRO A 240 -32.07 -2.16 3.58
CA PRO A 240 -33.30 -2.89 3.88
C PRO A 240 -34.58 -2.05 3.63
N GLN A 241 -34.44 -0.70 3.57
CA GLN A 241 -35.60 0.21 3.45
C GLN A 241 -36.02 0.58 2.03
N SER A 242 -35.24 0.25 0.99
CA SER A 242 -35.67 0.51 -0.40
C SER A 242 -36.63 -0.53 -0.97
N ASN A 243 -36.75 -1.71 -0.35
CA ASN A 243 -37.69 -2.75 -0.81
C ASN A 243 -39.11 -2.59 -0.28
N GLU A 244 -39.37 -1.71 0.71
CA GLU A 244 -40.74 -1.45 1.20
C GLU A 244 -41.49 -0.40 0.40
N LEU A 245 -40.82 0.42 -0.40
CA LEU A 245 -41.46 1.46 -1.21
C LEU A 245 -41.93 0.96 -2.60
N GLU A 246 -41.36 -0.14 -3.11
CA GLU A 246 -41.83 -0.73 -4.36
C GLU A 246 -43.10 -1.62 -4.20
N THR A 247 -43.38 -2.11 -2.99
CA THR A 247 -44.57 -2.93 -2.70
C THR A 247 -45.80 -2.11 -2.35
N LEU A 248 -45.69 -0.79 -2.16
CA LEU A 248 -46.81 0.09 -1.86
C LEU A 248 -47.41 0.78 -3.10
N ASN A 249 -46.79 0.68 -4.27
CA ASN A 249 -47.30 1.25 -5.53
C ASN A 249 -48.01 0.25 -6.47
N THR A 250 -48.29 -0.95 -5.99
CA THR A 250 -49.08 -1.99 -6.74
C THR A 250 -50.28 -2.48 -5.96
N ARG A 251 -51.04 -1.53 -5.38
CA ARG A 251 -52.43 -1.78 -4.94
C ARG A 251 -53.34 -0.61 -5.31
#